data_1ec275daefb9f4e99c777baecd5ad5af
#
_entry.id   1ec275daefb9f4e99c777baecd5ad5af
#
_cell.length_a   1.000
_cell.length_b   1.000
_cell.length_c   1.000
_cell.angle_alpha   90.00
_cell.angle_beta   90.00
_cell.angle_gamma   90.00
#
_symmetry.space_group_name_H-M   'P 1'
#
loop_
_entity.id
_entity.type
_entity.pdbx_description
1 polymer ?
#
loop_
_entity_poly.entity_id
_entity_poly.type
_entity_poly.pdbx_seq_one_letter_code
_entity_poly.pdbx_strand_id
1 'polypeptide(L)'
;MMADAEPFTQEELLRYDKLVGEALNSLSPQRRKIYELCKIDNKTYDEVARELNISSNTVKTHIKQTLALLRTYIRKNADVRILIILVGTLF
;
A
#
# COMPACT_ATOMS: atom_id res chain seq x y z
N MET A 1 -24.61 -10.09 -2.06
CA MET A 1 -24.37 -9.76 -1.80
C MET A 1 -24.04 -8.96 -1.55
N MET A 2 -23.78 -9.01 -1.26
CA MET A 2 -23.54 -8.37 -0.84
C MET A 2 -23.24 -7.57 -0.94
N ALA A 3 -23.10 -7.68 -0.76
CA ALA A 3 -22.98 -6.90 -0.82
C ALA A 3 -23.21 -6.04 -1.08
N ASP A 4 -23.32 -6.43 -1.40
CA ASP A 4 -23.94 -5.45 -1.82
C ASP A 4 -23.95 -4.30 -1.18
N ALA A 5 -24.18 -4.26 -0.38
CA ALA A 5 -24.22 -3.01 0.25
C ALA A 5 -22.84 -2.40 0.31
N GLU A 6 -22.75 -1.11 0.15
CA GLU A 6 -21.52 -0.40 0.34
C GLU A 6 -21.20 -0.40 1.83
N PRO A 7 -20.16 -1.11 2.29
CA PRO A 7 -19.91 -1.23 3.72
C PRO A 7 -19.27 0.01 4.34
N PHE A 8 -18.83 0.97 3.52
CA PHE A 8 -18.09 2.13 4.02
C PHE A 8 -18.68 3.42 3.47
N THR A 9 -18.71 4.45 4.32
CA THR A 9 -19.16 5.76 3.89
C THR A 9 -18.05 6.48 3.12
N GLN A 10 -18.45 7.55 2.42
CA GLN A 10 -17.50 8.42 1.74
C GLN A 10 -16.46 8.97 2.72
N GLU A 11 -16.90 9.37 3.91
CA GLU A 11 -16.03 9.91 4.92
C GLU A 11 -15.01 8.88 5.41
N GLU A 12 -15.43 7.65 5.58
CA GLU A 12 -14.53 6.57 5.99
C GLU A 12 -13.49 6.29 4.93
N LEU A 13 -13.88 6.30 3.65
CA LEU A 13 -12.93 6.10 2.56
C LEU A 13 -11.91 7.23 2.47
N LEU A 14 -12.34 8.46 2.71
CA LEU A 14 -11.43 9.60 2.72
C LEU A 14 -10.41 9.50 3.86
N ARG A 15 -10.85 9.03 5.04
CA ARG A 15 -9.93 8.80 6.15
C ARG A 15 -8.91 7.71 5.83
N TYR A 16 -9.36 6.67 5.14
CA TYR A 16 -8.46 5.60 4.71
C TYR A 16 -7.40 6.15 3.76
N ASP A 17 -7.82 6.93 2.75
CA ASP A 17 -6.89 7.52 1.80
C ASP A 17 -5.87 8.42 2.48
N LYS A 18 -6.31 9.23 3.42
CA LYS A 18 -5.42 10.10 4.17
C LYS A 18 -4.40 9.29 4.96
N LEU A 19 -4.85 8.22 5.60
CA LEU A 19 -3.99 7.37 6.41
C LEU A 19 -2.93 6.67 5.55
N VAL A 20 -3.34 6.17 4.38
CA VAL A 20 -2.41 5.55 3.45
C VAL A 20 -1.38 6.57 2.98
N GLY A 21 -1.81 7.79 2.66
CA GLY A 21 -0.90 8.86 2.26
C GLY A 21 0.12 9.17 3.34
N GLU A 22 -0.31 9.26 4.60
CA GLU A 22 0.60 9.49 5.71
C GLU A 22 1.59 8.34 5.87
N ALA A 23 1.11 7.12 5.71
CA ALA A 23 1.98 5.95 5.80
C ALA A 23 3.03 5.94 4.70
N LEU A 24 2.64 6.30 3.47
CA LEU A 24 3.57 6.39 2.36
C LEU A 24 4.63 7.46 2.60
N ASN A 25 4.25 8.57 3.24
CA ASN A 25 5.20 9.63 3.57
C ASN A 25 6.25 9.20 4.61
N SER A 26 5.98 8.14 5.35
CA SER A 26 6.95 7.61 6.32
C SER A 26 8.01 6.73 5.68
N LEU A 27 7.84 6.39 4.40
CA LEU A 27 8.79 5.54 3.69
C LEU A 27 9.99 6.35 3.19
N SER A 28 11.14 5.67 3.04
CA SER A 28 12.28 6.29 2.37
C SER A 28 11.89 6.60 0.92
N PRO A 29 12.56 7.59 0.29
CA PRO A 29 12.24 7.92 -1.10
C PRO A 29 12.33 6.72 -2.04
N GLN A 30 13.32 5.84 -1.87
CA GLN A 30 13.48 4.67 -2.73
C GLN A 30 12.32 3.69 -2.55
N ARG A 31 11.95 3.40 -1.30
CA ARG A 31 10.83 2.48 -1.04
C ARG A 31 9.53 3.03 -1.57
N ARG A 32 9.30 4.33 -1.38
CA ARG A 32 8.10 4.97 -1.88
C ARG A 32 8.05 4.89 -3.41
N LYS A 33 9.17 5.15 -4.08
CA LYS A 33 9.23 5.10 -5.54
C LYS A 33 8.92 3.69 -6.05
N ILE A 34 9.53 2.68 -5.43
CA ILE A 34 9.27 1.29 -5.82
C ILE A 34 7.81 0.94 -5.61
N TYR A 35 7.24 1.34 -4.48
CA TYR A 35 5.83 1.09 -4.20
C TYR A 35 4.94 1.71 -5.26
N GLU A 36 5.19 2.98 -5.59
CA GLU A 36 4.39 3.69 -6.59
C GLU A 36 4.46 3.01 -7.94
N LEU A 37 5.65 2.62 -8.37
CA LEU A 37 5.80 1.97 -9.67
C LEU A 37 5.08 0.63 -9.73
N CYS A 38 5.16 -0.17 -8.66
CA CYS A 38 4.58 -1.50 -8.64
C CYS A 38 3.09 -1.48 -8.37
N LYS A 39 2.63 -0.67 -7.43
CA LYS A 39 1.25 -0.76 -6.92
C LYS A 39 0.32 0.27 -7.52
N ILE A 40 0.83 1.42 -7.92
CA ILE A 40 0.01 2.46 -8.52
C ILE A 40 0.09 2.39 -10.03
N ASP A 41 1.30 2.27 -10.58
CA ASP A 41 1.52 2.22 -12.02
C ASP A 41 1.44 0.81 -12.60
N ASN A 42 1.25 -0.19 -11.74
CA ASN A 42 1.07 -1.60 -12.13
C ASN A 42 2.23 -2.17 -12.97
N LYS A 43 3.44 -1.69 -12.72
CA LYS A 43 4.62 -2.24 -13.42
C LYS A 43 5.03 -3.56 -12.78
N THR A 44 5.58 -4.44 -13.59
CA THR A 44 6.12 -5.71 -13.07
C THR A 44 7.41 -5.45 -12.30
N TYR A 45 7.81 -6.41 -11.48
CA TYR A 45 9.08 -6.30 -10.74
C TYR A 45 10.25 -6.17 -11.70
N ASP A 46 10.21 -6.89 -12.82
CA ASP A 46 11.29 -6.82 -13.83
C ASP A 46 11.36 -5.44 -14.47
N GLU A 47 10.19 -4.85 -14.76
CA GLU A 47 10.16 -3.50 -15.33
C GLU A 47 10.72 -2.47 -14.36
N VAL A 48 10.34 -2.56 -13.10
CA VAL A 48 10.83 -1.64 -12.08
C VAL A 48 12.31 -1.83 -11.86
N ALA A 49 12.78 -3.09 -11.86
CA ALA A 49 14.19 -3.40 -11.70
C ALA A 49 15.02 -2.74 -12.81
N ARG A 50 14.55 -2.85 -14.05
CA ARG A 50 15.25 -2.22 -15.17
C ARG A 50 15.23 -0.71 -15.08
N GLU A 51 14.09 -0.15 -14.72
CA GLU A 51 13.94 1.31 -14.64
C GLU A 51 14.86 1.90 -13.57
N LEU A 52 15.00 1.22 -12.45
CA LEU A 52 15.77 1.72 -11.31
C LEU A 52 17.20 1.15 -11.27
N ASN A 53 17.54 0.29 -12.21
CA ASN A 53 18.86 -0.34 -12.30
C ASN A 53 19.20 -1.14 -11.03
N ILE A 54 18.27 -1.97 -10.59
CA ILE A 54 18.44 -2.87 -9.46
C ILE A 54 17.91 -4.24 -9.84
N SER A 55 18.11 -5.25 -9.01
CA SER A 55 17.63 -6.59 -9.32
C SER A 55 16.13 -6.73 -9.01
N SER A 56 15.48 -7.66 -9.71
CA SER A 56 14.08 -7.98 -9.43
C SER A 56 13.90 -8.48 -8.01
N ASN A 57 14.86 -9.24 -7.48
CA ASN A 57 14.83 -9.68 -6.10
C ASN A 57 14.85 -8.51 -5.13
N THR A 58 15.64 -7.48 -5.42
CA THR A 58 15.69 -6.28 -4.61
C THR A 58 14.34 -5.57 -4.61
N VAL A 59 13.70 -5.45 -5.78
CA VAL A 59 12.36 -4.88 -5.88
C VAL A 59 11.38 -5.67 -5.02
N LYS A 60 11.40 -7.00 -5.15
CA LYS A 60 10.51 -7.88 -4.42
C LYS A 60 10.69 -7.73 -2.91
N THR A 61 11.93 -7.67 -2.45
CA THR A 61 12.25 -7.50 -1.04
C THR A 61 11.73 -6.16 -0.53
N HIS A 62 11.95 -5.09 -1.28
CA HIS A 62 11.44 -3.76 -0.90
C HIS A 62 9.93 -3.75 -0.81
N ILE A 63 9.24 -4.38 -1.75
CA ILE A 63 7.77 -4.44 -1.71
C ILE A 63 7.30 -5.18 -0.45
N LYS A 64 7.90 -6.32 -0.13
CA LYS A 64 7.52 -7.08 1.07
C LYS A 64 7.72 -6.25 2.34
N GLN A 65 8.87 -5.58 2.45
CA GLN A 65 9.17 -4.76 3.61
C GLN A 65 8.25 -3.54 3.68
N THR A 66 7.99 -2.92 2.55
CA THR A 66 7.11 -1.76 2.49
C THR A 66 5.70 -2.10 2.91
N LEU A 67 5.16 -3.23 2.41
CA LEU A 67 3.82 -3.65 2.80
C LEU A 67 3.74 -3.95 4.30
N ALA A 68 4.79 -4.54 4.87
CA ALA A 68 4.84 -4.79 6.31
C ALA A 68 4.84 -3.48 7.11
N LEU A 69 5.61 -2.49 6.66
CA LEU A 69 5.66 -1.18 7.31
C LEU A 69 4.31 -0.47 7.21
N LEU A 70 3.69 -0.51 6.04
CA LEU A 70 2.38 0.12 5.85
C LEU A 70 1.33 -0.54 6.72
N ARG A 71 1.31 -1.87 6.79
CA ARG A 71 0.35 -2.56 7.66
C ARG A 71 0.54 -2.19 9.12
N THR A 72 1.79 -2.10 9.56
CA THR A 72 2.09 -1.72 10.95
C THR A 72 1.63 -0.30 11.23
N TYR A 73 1.93 0.63 10.33
CA TYR A 73 1.53 2.02 10.49
C TYR A 73 0.01 2.15 10.58
N ILE A 74 -0.69 1.53 9.64
CA ILE A 74 -2.14 1.65 9.56
C ILE A 74 -2.80 0.97 10.76
N ARG A 75 -2.25 -0.18 11.19
CA ARG A 75 -2.78 -0.88 12.36
C ARG A 75 -2.71 -0.02 13.62
N LYS A 76 -1.65 0.78 13.76
CA LYS A 76 -1.49 1.65 14.93
C LYS A 76 -2.37 2.88 14.89
N ASN A 77 -2.78 3.32 13.70
CA ASN A 77 -3.42 4.62 13.53
C ASN A 77 -4.85 4.53 13.00
N ALA A 78 -5.36 3.32 12.75
CA ALA A 78 -6.67 3.12 12.14
C ALA A 78 -7.63 2.45 13.10
N ASP A 79 -8.93 2.68 12.89
CA ASP A 79 -9.95 1.93 13.61
C ASP A 79 -10.19 0.57 12.95
N VAL A 80 -11.08 -0.23 13.53
CA VAL A 80 -11.33 -1.60 13.08
C VAL A 80 -11.85 -1.64 11.63
N ARG A 81 -12.70 -0.69 11.26
CA ARG A 81 -13.26 -0.68 9.90
C ARG A 81 -12.17 -0.43 8.87
N ILE A 82 -11.25 0.48 9.16
CA ILE A 82 -10.12 0.75 8.27
C ILE A 82 -9.24 -0.49 8.15
N LEU A 83 -9.03 -1.22 9.25
CA LEU A 83 -8.25 -2.44 9.22
C LEU A 83 -8.89 -3.51 8.35
N ILE A 84 -10.22 -3.59 8.33
CA ILE A 84 -10.94 -4.52 7.48
C ILE A 84 -10.73 -4.19 6.00
N ILE A 85 -10.80 -2.91 5.66
CA ILE A 85 -10.50 -2.47 4.29
C ILE A 85 -9.08 -2.88 3.91
N LEU A 86 -8.13 -2.64 4.80
CA LEU A 86 -6.73 -2.93 4.55
C LEU A 86 -6.52 -4.42 4.29
N VAL A 87 -7.12 -5.28 5.10
CA VAL A 87 -7.01 -6.72 4.91
C VAL A 87 -7.54 -7.12 3.53
N GLY A 88 -8.68 -6.59 3.13
CA GLY A 88 -9.25 -6.87 1.83
C GLY A 88 -8.42 -6.35 0.67
N THR A 89 -7.63 -5.28 0.88
CA THR A 89 -6.85 -4.63 -0.17
C THR A 89 -5.45 -5.23 -0.31
N LEU A 90 -4.81 -5.58 0.82
CA LEU A 90 -3.41 -6.00 0.81
C LEU A 90 -3.23 -7.52 0.79
N PHE A 91 -4.30 -8.26 0.94
CA PHE A 91 -4.31 -9.70 0.78
C PHE A 91 -5.24 -10.09 -0.36
#